data_95d319c38437a1c3bee4ce3b95fc4fb7
#
_entry.id   95d319c38437a1c3bee4ce3b95fc4fb7
#
_cell.length_a   1.000
_cell.length_b   1.000
_cell.length_c   1.000
_cell.angle_alpha   90.00
_cell.angle_beta   90.00
_cell.angle_gamma   90.00
#
_symmetry.space_group_name_H-M   'P 1'
#
loop_
_entity.id
_entity.type
_entity.pdbx_description
1 polymer ?
#
loop_
_entity_poly.entity_id
_entity_poly.type
_entity_poly.pdbx_seq_one_letter_code
_entity_poly.pdbx_strand_id
1 'polypeptide(L)'
;VSIATERAAKAGVLVKDRLALEAMRTVDAVLFDKTGTLTVGAPVVAAVHAVGRSDDEVLALAAAAETDSEHPLAKAILRRAAERGIQVQQAHDFSSSPAVGVSALVEGRRVQVGGPHLLSQETATALPVSETWASSGATILHVLVDGEPIGALQVADEIRPESRAAVEALRQRGVTVVMITGDARAVAESVAADLGIERVFAGVRPEDKAGKVQELQREGRTVAMVGDGVNDAPALAQADVGIAIGAGTDVAIGSAGVILAGDDPRAVVSVIELSRGAYRKMKQNLWWAAGYNLVAVPLAAGTLAAAGVTLPMSVGAILMSLSTVVVALNAQLLRRLDLDPASVTRRQRA
;
A
#
# COMPACT_ATOMS: atom_id res chain seq x y z
N VAL A 1 -16.97 -17.66 -10.46
CA VAL A 1 -15.75 -16.93 -10.83
C VAL A 1 -16.07 -15.67 -11.63
N SER A 2 -16.80 -15.76 -12.75
CA SER A 2 -17.16 -14.60 -13.61
C SER A 2 -17.76 -13.42 -12.81
N ILE A 3 -18.72 -13.70 -11.90
CA ILE A 3 -19.32 -12.66 -11.04
C ILE A 3 -18.29 -12.06 -10.08
N ALA A 4 -17.36 -12.86 -9.56
CA ALA A 4 -16.30 -12.34 -8.69
C ALA A 4 -15.37 -11.39 -9.44
N THR A 5 -14.95 -11.73 -10.65
CA THR A 5 -14.11 -10.87 -11.51
C THR A 5 -14.84 -9.58 -11.91
N GLU A 6 -16.15 -9.66 -12.25
CA GLU A 6 -16.99 -8.47 -12.52
C GLU A 6 -17.05 -7.57 -11.28
N ARG A 7 -17.25 -8.14 -10.10
CA ARG A 7 -17.30 -7.37 -8.84
C ARG A 7 -15.96 -6.75 -8.48
N ALA A 8 -14.86 -7.49 -8.70
CA ALA A 8 -13.49 -6.98 -8.54
C ALA A 8 -13.29 -5.73 -9.42
N ALA A 9 -13.58 -5.82 -10.71
CA ALA A 9 -13.42 -4.71 -11.65
C ALA A 9 -14.23 -3.47 -11.24
N LYS A 10 -15.49 -3.65 -10.79
CA LYS A 10 -16.33 -2.56 -10.27
C LYS A 10 -15.79 -1.90 -9.00
N ALA A 11 -15.00 -2.63 -8.23
CA ALA A 11 -14.33 -2.13 -7.03
C ALA A 11 -12.91 -1.59 -7.32
N GLY A 12 -12.54 -1.39 -8.59
CA GLY A 12 -11.22 -0.92 -8.97
C GLY A 12 -10.11 -1.98 -8.83
N VAL A 13 -10.48 -3.27 -8.82
CA VAL A 13 -9.54 -4.38 -8.73
C VAL A 13 -9.51 -5.14 -10.04
N LEU A 14 -8.39 -5.09 -10.75
CA LEU A 14 -8.17 -5.87 -11.96
C LEU A 14 -7.51 -7.20 -11.60
N VAL A 15 -8.20 -8.30 -11.86
CA VAL A 15 -7.70 -9.66 -11.65
C VAL A 15 -7.08 -10.15 -12.96
N LYS A 16 -5.76 -10.19 -13.01
CA LYS A 16 -5.01 -10.70 -14.15
C LYS A 16 -4.88 -12.22 -14.09
N ASP A 17 -4.65 -12.76 -12.88
CA ASP A 17 -4.59 -14.20 -12.64
C ASP A 17 -5.73 -14.62 -11.70
N ARG A 18 -6.55 -15.56 -12.17
CA ARG A 18 -7.66 -16.14 -11.39
C ARG A 18 -7.17 -16.97 -10.21
N LEU A 19 -6.04 -17.64 -10.34
CA LEU A 19 -5.44 -18.43 -9.24
C LEU A 19 -4.96 -17.49 -8.13
N ALA A 20 -4.40 -16.33 -8.48
CA ALA A 20 -4.04 -15.30 -7.51
C ALA A 20 -5.27 -14.82 -6.71
N LEU A 21 -6.41 -14.55 -7.38
CA LEU A 21 -7.63 -14.18 -6.66
C LEU A 21 -8.11 -15.32 -5.75
N GLU A 22 -8.03 -16.56 -6.18
CA GLU A 22 -8.42 -17.73 -5.37
C GLU A 22 -7.47 -17.93 -4.17
N ALA A 23 -6.17 -17.73 -4.35
CA ALA A 23 -5.16 -17.81 -3.30
C ALA A 23 -5.34 -16.75 -2.21
N MET A 24 -5.87 -15.56 -2.55
CA MET A 24 -6.12 -14.49 -1.57
C MET A 24 -6.93 -14.93 -0.34
N ARG A 25 -7.80 -15.93 -0.46
CA ARG A 25 -8.58 -16.46 0.68
C ARG A 25 -7.73 -17.11 1.77
N THR A 26 -6.58 -17.66 1.38
CA THR A 26 -5.63 -18.37 2.26
C THR A 26 -4.48 -17.51 2.74
N VAL A 27 -4.37 -16.29 2.23
CA VAL A 27 -3.35 -15.33 2.66
C VAL A 27 -3.49 -15.09 4.16
N ASP A 28 -2.40 -15.32 4.89
CA ASP A 28 -2.27 -15.12 6.33
C ASP A 28 -1.16 -14.13 6.70
N ALA A 29 -0.36 -13.71 5.71
CA ALA A 29 0.61 -12.63 5.82
C ALA A 29 0.53 -11.68 4.63
N VAL A 30 0.48 -10.37 4.90
CA VAL A 30 0.58 -9.32 3.88
C VAL A 30 1.85 -8.53 4.12
N LEU A 31 2.74 -8.56 3.13
CA LEU A 31 3.98 -7.80 3.12
C LEU A 31 3.77 -6.53 2.29
N PHE A 32 3.75 -5.37 2.94
CA PHE A 32 3.63 -4.08 2.27
C PHE A 32 4.99 -3.46 2.03
N ASP A 33 5.25 -3.00 0.81
CA ASP A 33 6.29 -1.98 0.63
C ASP A 33 5.89 -0.69 1.35
N LYS A 34 6.86 0.07 1.84
CA LYS A 34 6.59 1.34 2.51
C LYS A 34 6.26 2.44 1.48
N THR A 35 7.23 2.71 0.61
CA THR A 35 7.22 3.89 -0.27
C THR A 35 6.23 3.72 -1.42
N GLY A 36 5.37 4.72 -1.63
CA GLY A 36 4.34 4.67 -2.68
C GLY A 36 3.16 3.71 -2.38
N THR A 37 3.24 2.91 -1.32
CA THR A 37 2.22 1.93 -0.91
C THR A 37 1.57 2.31 0.42
N LEU A 38 2.28 2.20 1.54
CA LEU A 38 1.79 2.68 2.85
C LEU A 38 1.96 4.19 3.01
N THR A 39 2.86 4.78 2.23
CA THR A 39 3.10 6.21 2.17
C THR A 39 2.72 6.74 0.78
N VAL A 40 2.62 8.05 0.66
CA VAL A 40 2.27 8.72 -0.60
C VAL A 40 3.39 8.58 -1.65
N GLY A 41 4.63 8.32 -1.20
CA GLY A 41 5.80 8.27 -2.06
C GLY A 41 6.29 9.66 -2.48
N ALA A 42 5.83 10.68 -1.79
CA ALA A 42 6.23 12.06 -1.99
C ALA A 42 6.78 12.64 -0.68
N PRO A 43 7.95 13.28 -0.70
CA PRO A 43 8.51 13.91 0.49
C PRO A 43 7.61 15.08 0.95
N VAL A 44 7.51 15.25 2.28
CA VAL A 44 6.86 16.40 2.93
C VAL A 44 7.79 16.99 3.98
N VAL A 45 7.73 18.30 4.17
CA VAL A 45 8.41 18.97 5.30
C VAL A 45 7.56 18.73 6.55
N ALA A 46 7.96 17.79 7.40
CA ALA A 46 7.25 17.40 8.61
C ALA A 46 7.43 18.43 9.73
N ALA A 47 8.66 18.94 9.90
CA ALA A 47 8.98 19.96 10.88
C ALA A 47 10.04 20.94 10.36
N VAL A 48 10.03 22.14 10.91
CA VAL A 48 11.05 23.18 10.70
C VAL A 48 11.59 23.57 12.07
N HIS A 49 12.89 23.77 12.15
CA HIS A 49 13.55 24.28 13.35
C HIS A 49 14.44 25.46 12.96
N ALA A 50 14.29 26.57 13.63
CA ALA A 50 15.02 27.79 13.39
C ALA A 50 15.93 28.16 14.57
N VAL A 51 17.03 28.83 14.29
CA VAL A 51 17.94 29.39 15.30
C VAL A 51 18.04 30.89 15.10
N GLY A 52 17.67 31.66 16.13
CA GLY A 52 17.69 33.13 16.09
C GLY A 52 16.70 33.79 15.13
N ARG A 53 15.76 33.02 14.59
CA ARG A 53 14.71 33.43 13.63
C ARG A 53 13.44 32.65 13.88
N SER A 54 12.36 32.96 13.14
CA SER A 54 11.16 32.15 13.12
C SER A 54 11.28 30.98 12.15
N ASP A 55 10.53 29.89 12.38
CA ASP A 55 10.44 28.75 11.47
C ASP A 55 9.95 29.18 10.08
N ASP A 56 9.06 30.16 10.01
CA ASP A 56 8.53 30.67 8.74
C ASP A 56 9.58 31.44 7.94
N GLU A 57 10.49 32.19 8.60
CA GLU A 57 11.61 32.86 7.93
C GLU A 57 12.60 31.84 7.36
N VAL A 58 12.94 30.76 8.09
CA VAL A 58 13.82 29.70 7.59
C VAL A 58 13.17 28.99 6.41
N LEU A 59 11.87 28.69 6.51
CA LEU A 59 11.14 28.04 5.43
C LEU A 59 11.02 28.94 4.19
N ALA A 60 10.83 30.27 4.38
CA ALA A 60 10.80 31.24 3.29
C ALA A 60 12.12 31.30 2.52
N LEU A 61 13.26 31.35 3.23
CA LEU A 61 14.59 31.37 2.63
C LEU A 61 14.89 30.06 1.91
N ALA A 62 14.55 28.91 2.53
CA ALA A 62 14.71 27.61 1.90
C ALA A 62 13.87 27.50 0.61
N ALA A 63 12.59 27.94 0.65
CA ALA A 63 11.72 27.93 -0.51
C ALA A 63 12.24 28.86 -1.62
N ALA A 64 12.77 30.04 -1.28
CA ALA A 64 13.37 30.92 -2.26
C ALA A 64 14.58 30.29 -2.96
N ALA A 65 15.47 29.64 -2.20
CA ALA A 65 16.65 28.97 -2.76
C ALA A 65 16.29 27.75 -3.64
N GLU A 66 15.15 27.10 -3.40
CA GLU A 66 14.69 25.90 -4.13
C GLU A 66 13.71 26.21 -5.27
N THR A 67 13.39 27.49 -5.52
CA THR A 67 12.37 27.88 -6.54
C THR A 67 12.69 27.34 -7.92
N ASP A 68 13.95 27.34 -8.33
CA ASP A 68 14.39 26.87 -9.65
C ASP A 68 14.80 25.39 -9.66
N SER A 69 14.61 24.68 -8.55
CA SER A 69 14.97 23.27 -8.41
C SER A 69 13.80 22.36 -8.84
N GLU A 70 14.07 21.38 -9.69
CA GLU A 70 13.07 20.36 -10.08
C GLU A 70 13.05 19.15 -9.13
N HIS A 71 13.90 19.15 -8.10
CA HIS A 71 14.02 18.02 -7.18
C HIS A 71 12.75 17.80 -6.36
N PRO A 72 12.33 16.54 -6.04
CA PRO A 72 11.16 16.28 -5.22
C PRO A 72 11.17 16.96 -3.84
N LEU A 73 12.36 17.14 -3.25
CA LEU A 73 12.53 17.87 -1.97
C LEU A 73 12.20 19.35 -2.11
N ALA A 74 12.58 19.99 -3.23
CA ALA A 74 12.23 21.37 -3.52
C ALA A 74 10.70 21.55 -3.59
N LYS A 75 10.01 20.65 -4.29
CA LYS A 75 8.54 20.66 -4.37
C LYS A 75 7.90 20.54 -3.00
N ALA A 76 8.47 19.73 -2.11
CA ALA A 76 8.01 19.58 -0.72
C ALA A 76 8.16 20.88 0.08
N ILE A 77 9.31 21.56 -0.05
CA ILE A 77 9.60 22.84 0.63
C ILE A 77 8.67 23.94 0.12
N LEU A 78 8.51 24.08 -1.20
CA LEU A 78 7.63 25.07 -1.82
C LEU A 78 6.17 24.82 -1.45
N ARG A 79 5.71 23.58 -1.44
CA ARG A 79 4.35 23.21 -0.99
C ARG A 79 4.14 23.60 0.46
N ARG A 80 5.09 23.30 1.34
CA ARG A 80 4.99 23.64 2.77
C ARG A 80 4.94 25.15 3.02
N ALA A 81 5.72 25.92 2.25
CA ALA A 81 5.67 27.39 2.29
C ALA A 81 4.31 27.91 1.84
N ALA A 82 3.75 27.36 0.75
CA ALA A 82 2.43 27.74 0.26
C ALA A 82 1.30 27.40 1.27
N GLU A 83 1.34 26.21 1.91
CA GLU A 83 0.38 25.78 2.95
C GLU A 83 0.37 26.74 4.15
N ARG A 84 1.53 27.34 4.50
CA ARG A 84 1.66 28.32 5.57
C ARG A 84 1.37 29.77 5.10
N GLY A 85 1.02 29.97 3.82
CA GLY A 85 0.78 31.29 3.26
C GLY A 85 2.01 32.19 3.18
N ILE A 86 3.20 31.57 3.16
CA ILE A 86 4.48 32.30 3.11
C ILE A 86 4.70 32.82 1.69
N GLN A 87 5.01 34.11 1.57
CA GLN A 87 5.42 34.71 0.30
C GLN A 87 6.91 34.41 0.06
N VAL A 88 7.18 33.65 -1.02
CA VAL A 88 8.53 33.26 -1.39
C VAL A 88 9.17 34.42 -2.15
N GLN A 89 10.34 34.86 -1.67
CA GLN A 89 11.12 35.92 -2.30
C GLN A 89 11.80 35.44 -3.58
N GLN A 90 12.11 36.38 -4.47
CA GLN A 90 12.85 36.06 -5.69
C GLN A 90 14.32 35.75 -5.35
N ALA A 91 14.82 34.64 -5.86
CA ALA A 91 16.22 34.25 -5.79
C ALA A 91 16.92 34.46 -7.13
N HIS A 92 18.24 34.62 -7.09
CA HIS A 92 19.12 34.78 -8.24
C HIS A 92 20.32 33.84 -8.12
N ASP A 93 21.06 33.64 -9.19
CA ASP A 93 22.32 32.87 -9.22
C ASP A 93 22.13 31.44 -8.64
N PHE A 94 21.03 30.78 -9.04
CA PHE A 94 20.75 29.41 -8.64
C PHE A 94 21.85 28.45 -9.12
N SER A 95 22.31 27.61 -8.23
CA SER A 95 23.21 26.50 -8.55
C SER A 95 22.83 25.26 -7.75
N SER A 96 22.97 24.07 -8.37
CA SER A 96 22.76 22.80 -7.69
C SER A 96 24.00 21.92 -7.80
N SER A 97 24.36 21.25 -6.73
CA SER A 97 25.46 20.29 -6.66
C SER A 97 24.93 18.93 -6.21
N PRO A 98 25.11 17.86 -7.03
CA PRO A 98 24.65 16.53 -6.67
C PRO A 98 25.16 16.10 -5.29
N ALA A 99 24.28 15.51 -4.48
CA ALA A 99 24.52 15.05 -3.10
C ALA A 99 24.87 16.14 -2.07
N VAL A 100 25.12 17.38 -2.47
CA VAL A 100 25.39 18.52 -1.57
C VAL A 100 24.11 19.30 -1.29
N GLY A 101 23.48 19.82 -2.34
CA GLY A 101 22.27 20.63 -2.22
C GLY A 101 22.24 21.75 -3.26
N VAL A 102 21.48 22.80 -2.92
CA VAL A 102 21.32 24.00 -3.76
C VAL A 102 21.87 25.23 -3.08
N SER A 103 22.19 26.25 -3.88
CA SER A 103 22.62 27.57 -3.45
C SER A 103 21.98 28.63 -4.34
N ALA A 104 21.52 29.73 -3.76
CA ALA A 104 21.00 30.90 -4.48
C ALA A 104 21.23 32.18 -3.68
N LEU A 105 21.18 33.33 -4.36
CA LEU A 105 21.21 34.65 -3.72
C LEU A 105 19.76 35.11 -3.45
N VAL A 106 19.45 35.34 -2.18
CA VAL A 106 18.17 35.89 -1.72
C VAL A 106 18.48 37.18 -0.97
N GLU A 107 17.96 38.32 -1.44
CA GLU A 107 18.24 39.64 -0.89
C GLU A 107 19.75 39.96 -0.74
N GLY A 108 20.56 39.47 -1.70
CA GLY A 108 22.00 39.66 -1.70
C GLY A 108 22.78 38.77 -0.74
N ARG A 109 22.13 37.85 -0.05
CA ARG A 109 22.77 36.86 0.83
C ARG A 109 22.75 35.48 0.20
N ARG A 110 23.82 34.73 0.39
CA ARG A 110 23.90 33.35 -0.11
C ARG A 110 23.13 32.42 0.79
N VAL A 111 22.00 31.88 0.27
CA VAL A 111 21.19 30.88 0.94
C VAL A 111 21.48 29.51 0.36
N GLN A 112 21.73 28.54 1.21
CA GLN A 112 22.05 27.17 0.80
C GLN A 112 21.12 26.18 1.54
N VAL A 113 20.65 25.15 0.81
CA VAL A 113 19.80 24.10 1.35
C VAL A 113 20.38 22.75 0.94
N GLY A 114 20.66 21.88 1.91
CA GLY A 114 21.24 20.59 1.58
C GLY A 114 21.38 19.64 2.77
N GLY A 115 21.83 18.43 2.45
CA GLY A 115 22.06 17.37 3.42
C GLY A 115 23.35 17.54 4.22
N PRO A 116 23.79 16.48 4.96
CA PRO A 116 25.02 16.54 5.78
C PRO A 116 26.28 16.87 5.01
N HIS A 117 26.36 16.56 3.71
CA HIS A 117 27.50 16.92 2.87
C HIS A 117 27.67 18.44 2.70
N LEU A 118 26.55 19.19 2.72
CA LEU A 118 26.61 20.66 2.70
C LEU A 118 27.32 21.20 3.93
N LEU A 119 26.99 20.68 5.12
CA LEU A 119 27.66 21.10 6.37
C LEU A 119 29.17 20.80 6.32
N SER A 120 29.53 19.63 5.81
CA SER A 120 30.94 19.25 5.69
C SER A 120 31.72 20.18 4.72
N GLN A 121 31.07 20.58 3.63
CA GLN A 121 31.68 21.47 2.62
C GLN A 121 31.86 22.89 3.15
N GLU A 122 30.89 23.42 3.89
CA GLU A 122 30.93 24.76 4.47
C GLU A 122 31.65 24.79 5.84
N THR A 123 32.18 23.64 6.31
CA THR A 123 32.82 23.49 7.63
C THR A 123 31.88 23.92 8.78
N ALA A 124 30.57 23.74 8.57
CA ALA A 124 29.52 24.14 9.50
C ALA A 124 29.13 22.99 10.43
N THR A 125 28.72 23.31 11.64
CA THR A 125 28.27 22.33 12.64
C THR A 125 26.77 22.10 12.52
N ALA A 126 26.32 20.83 12.58
CA ALA A 126 24.92 20.50 12.61
C ALA A 126 24.22 21.06 13.87
N LEU A 127 22.99 21.49 13.71
CA LEU A 127 22.17 21.93 14.85
C LEU A 127 21.81 20.72 15.75
N PRO A 128 21.74 20.87 17.09
CA PRO A 128 21.44 19.78 18.01
C PRO A 128 20.12 19.02 17.67
N VAL A 129 19.11 19.73 17.17
CA VAL A 129 17.84 19.14 16.73
C VAL A 129 18.04 18.11 15.60
N SER A 130 19.03 18.34 14.74
CA SER A 130 19.32 17.46 13.61
C SER A 130 19.73 16.06 14.07
N GLU A 131 20.47 15.94 15.17
CA GLU A 131 20.85 14.64 15.75
C GLU A 131 19.63 13.89 16.28
N THR A 132 18.71 14.61 16.94
CA THR A 132 17.45 14.03 17.42
C THR A 132 16.58 13.53 16.26
N TRP A 133 16.45 14.31 15.20
CA TRP A 133 15.70 13.92 14.01
C TRP A 133 16.39 12.80 13.22
N ALA A 134 17.71 12.83 13.13
CA ALA A 134 18.48 11.75 12.48
C ALA A 134 18.30 10.42 13.21
N SER A 135 18.22 10.43 14.55
CA SER A 135 17.98 9.22 15.33
C SER A 135 16.60 8.62 15.11
N SER A 136 15.59 9.45 14.74
CA SER A 136 14.28 8.98 14.29
C SER A 136 14.25 8.59 12.81
N GLY A 137 15.37 8.77 12.12
CA GLY A 137 15.57 8.36 10.73
C GLY A 137 14.98 9.28 9.67
N ALA A 138 14.62 10.50 10.03
CA ALA A 138 14.18 11.50 9.07
C ALA A 138 15.33 11.96 8.17
N THR A 139 15.02 12.32 6.93
CA THR A 139 15.93 13.09 6.08
C THR A 139 15.99 14.52 6.59
N ILE A 140 17.21 15.03 6.82
CA ILE A 140 17.40 16.38 7.32
C ILE A 140 18.05 17.23 6.24
N LEU A 141 17.43 18.37 5.96
CA LEU A 141 18.01 19.41 5.14
C LEU A 141 18.39 20.59 6.06
N HIS A 142 19.64 21.01 5.96
CA HIS A 142 20.16 22.17 6.68
C HIS A 142 19.97 23.40 5.81
N VAL A 143 19.59 24.51 6.42
CA VAL A 143 19.46 25.81 5.78
C VAL A 143 20.56 26.71 6.31
N LEU A 144 21.44 27.17 5.42
CA LEU A 144 22.55 28.05 5.74
C LEU A 144 22.35 29.41 5.07
N VAL A 145 22.81 30.47 5.73
CA VAL A 145 22.92 31.81 5.15
C VAL A 145 24.36 32.28 5.35
N ASP A 146 25.04 32.59 4.24
CA ASP A 146 26.45 33.01 4.21
C ASP A 146 27.37 32.01 4.94
N GLY A 147 27.06 30.68 4.83
CA GLY A 147 27.80 29.60 5.45
C GLY A 147 27.41 29.27 6.89
N GLU A 148 26.55 30.09 7.54
CA GLU A 148 26.11 29.87 8.92
C GLU A 148 24.76 29.11 8.95
N PRO A 149 24.63 28.01 9.70
CA PRO A 149 23.38 27.27 9.85
C PRO A 149 22.34 28.09 10.62
N ILE A 150 21.24 28.42 9.96
CA ILE A 150 20.12 29.18 10.53
C ILE A 150 18.91 28.31 10.89
N GLY A 151 18.88 27.07 10.40
CA GLY A 151 17.77 26.16 10.66
C GLY A 151 17.95 24.79 9.99
N ALA A 152 17.00 23.91 10.26
CA ALA A 152 16.91 22.61 9.64
C ALA A 152 15.46 22.27 9.31
N LEU A 153 15.26 21.52 8.24
CA LEU A 153 13.99 20.98 7.80
C LEU A 153 14.01 19.46 7.96
N GLN A 154 13.03 18.94 8.67
CA GLN A 154 12.79 17.51 8.75
C GLN A 154 11.90 17.10 7.58
N VAL A 155 12.40 16.22 6.72
CA VAL A 155 11.66 15.70 5.58
C VAL A 155 11.35 14.23 5.82
N ALA A 156 10.10 13.86 5.64
CA ALA A 156 9.61 12.49 5.79
C ALA A 156 8.72 12.13 4.59
N ASP A 157 8.49 10.85 4.39
CA ASP A 157 7.47 10.39 3.45
C ASP A 157 6.13 10.33 4.19
N GLU A 158 5.10 10.95 3.63
CA GLU A 158 3.79 11.07 4.26
C GLU A 158 3.07 9.73 4.30
N ILE A 159 2.69 9.28 5.50
CA ILE A 159 1.87 8.08 5.69
C ILE A 159 0.46 8.37 5.14
N ARG A 160 -0.05 7.47 4.28
CA ARG A 160 -1.42 7.61 3.78
C ARG A 160 -2.43 7.52 4.92
N PRO A 161 -3.45 8.39 4.96
CA PRO A 161 -4.50 8.34 5.99
C PRO A 161 -5.20 6.98 6.09
N GLU A 162 -5.29 6.27 4.96
CA GLU A 162 -5.94 4.96 4.82
C GLU A 162 -5.11 3.80 5.38
N SER A 163 -3.77 3.95 5.48
CA SER A 163 -2.85 2.87 5.80
C SER A 163 -3.09 2.28 7.19
N ARG A 164 -3.33 3.13 8.19
CA ARG A 164 -3.63 2.66 9.55
C ARG A 164 -4.90 1.81 9.58
N ALA A 165 -5.95 2.24 8.87
CA ALA A 165 -7.20 1.50 8.80
C ALA A 165 -7.05 0.16 8.05
N ALA A 166 -6.22 0.12 7.00
CA ALA A 166 -5.90 -1.11 6.28
C ALA A 166 -5.18 -2.12 7.17
N VAL A 167 -4.14 -1.69 7.88
CA VAL A 167 -3.36 -2.52 8.80
C VAL A 167 -4.26 -3.08 9.92
N GLU A 168 -5.05 -2.23 10.58
CA GLU A 168 -5.98 -2.63 11.62
C GLU A 168 -6.98 -3.66 11.12
N ALA A 169 -7.59 -3.42 9.95
CA ALA A 169 -8.58 -4.32 9.36
C ALA A 169 -8.00 -5.68 8.97
N LEU A 170 -6.75 -5.75 8.51
CA LEU A 170 -6.06 -7.01 8.23
C LEU A 170 -5.77 -7.79 9.52
N ARG A 171 -5.24 -7.12 10.54
CA ARG A 171 -4.95 -7.73 11.85
C ARG A 171 -6.21 -8.31 12.51
N GLN A 172 -7.33 -7.58 12.46
CA GLN A 172 -8.63 -8.07 12.97
C GLN A 172 -9.12 -9.33 12.25
N ARG A 173 -8.66 -9.58 11.02
CA ARG A 173 -8.96 -10.79 10.24
C ARG A 173 -7.96 -11.93 10.43
N GLY A 174 -7.04 -11.78 11.39
CA GLY A 174 -5.99 -12.76 11.69
C GLY A 174 -4.88 -12.78 10.64
N VAL A 175 -4.74 -11.73 9.84
CA VAL A 175 -3.68 -11.59 8.84
C VAL A 175 -2.51 -10.84 9.46
N THR A 176 -1.33 -11.42 9.44
CA THR A 176 -0.09 -10.79 9.88
C THR A 176 0.30 -9.70 8.88
N VAL A 177 0.54 -8.48 9.36
CA VAL A 177 1.02 -7.39 8.51
C VAL A 177 2.51 -7.19 8.76
N VAL A 178 3.27 -7.17 7.67
CA VAL A 178 4.72 -6.95 7.66
C VAL A 178 5.03 -5.79 6.76
N MET A 179 5.97 -4.93 7.13
CA MET A 179 6.46 -3.85 6.28
C MET A 179 7.87 -4.15 5.78
N ILE A 180 8.14 -3.81 4.51
CA ILE A 180 9.47 -3.90 3.91
C ILE A 180 9.88 -2.54 3.35
N THR A 181 11.13 -2.15 3.56
CA THR A 181 11.66 -0.86 3.07
C THR A 181 13.17 -0.88 2.95
N GLY A 182 13.69 -0.07 2.03
CA GLY A 182 15.12 0.22 1.93
C GLY A 182 15.64 1.20 2.98
N ASP A 183 14.75 1.84 3.74
CA ASP A 183 15.11 2.83 4.74
C ASP A 183 15.91 2.24 5.89
N ALA A 184 16.64 3.11 6.60
CA ALA A 184 17.31 2.76 7.84
C ALA A 184 16.30 2.23 8.89
N ARG A 185 16.77 1.34 9.76
CA ARG A 185 15.94 0.66 10.76
C ARG A 185 15.10 1.63 11.62
N ALA A 186 15.71 2.74 12.08
CA ALA A 186 15.02 3.72 12.93
C ALA A 186 13.82 4.37 12.23
N VAL A 187 13.95 4.71 10.92
CA VAL A 187 12.83 5.22 10.10
C VAL A 187 11.72 4.20 10.01
N ALA A 188 12.11 2.98 9.63
CA ALA A 188 11.17 1.89 9.40
C ALA A 188 10.39 1.54 10.68
N GLU A 189 11.06 1.48 11.83
CA GLU A 189 10.44 1.20 13.12
C GLU A 189 9.49 2.33 13.56
N SER A 190 9.84 3.60 13.30
CA SER A 190 8.97 4.75 13.60
C SER A 190 7.67 4.68 12.79
N VAL A 191 7.75 4.46 11.47
CA VAL A 191 6.57 4.32 10.60
C VAL A 191 5.73 3.10 10.99
N ALA A 192 6.38 1.98 11.30
CA ALA A 192 5.70 0.76 11.73
C ALA A 192 4.93 0.95 13.04
N ALA A 193 5.54 1.64 14.01
CA ALA A 193 4.90 1.97 15.28
C ALA A 193 3.65 2.83 15.07
N ASP A 194 3.75 3.85 14.20
CA ASP A 194 2.63 4.71 13.85
C ASP A 194 1.49 3.96 13.18
N LEU A 195 1.78 2.94 12.40
CA LEU A 195 0.79 2.11 11.71
C LEU A 195 0.31 0.91 12.55
N GLY A 196 0.98 0.60 13.65
CA GLY A 196 0.71 -0.60 14.46
C GLY A 196 1.21 -1.89 13.83
N ILE A 197 2.29 -1.85 13.04
CA ILE A 197 2.94 -2.99 12.40
C ILE A 197 4.04 -3.51 13.32
N GLU A 198 4.01 -4.81 13.65
CA GLU A 198 4.94 -5.39 14.62
C GLU A 198 6.24 -5.93 13.98
N ARG A 199 6.18 -6.34 12.70
CA ARG A 199 7.31 -6.92 11.98
C ARG A 199 7.75 -6.04 10.82
N VAL A 200 9.05 -5.73 10.77
CA VAL A 200 9.63 -4.85 9.77
C VAL A 200 10.92 -5.45 9.22
N PHE A 201 11.05 -5.43 7.90
CA PHE A 201 12.29 -5.66 7.18
C PHE A 201 12.85 -4.30 6.70
N ALA A 202 13.83 -3.78 7.43
CA ALA A 202 14.47 -2.49 7.16
C ALA A 202 15.82 -2.68 6.45
N GLY A 203 16.25 -1.67 5.69
CA GLY A 203 17.52 -1.68 4.97
C GLY A 203 17.60 -2.73 3.86
N VAL A 204 16.46 -3.13 3.31
CA VAL A 204 16.38 -4.18 2.29
C VAL A 204 16.56 -3.57 0.90
N ARG A 205 17.56 -4.02 0.16
CA ARG A 205 17.77 -3.59 -1.22
C ARG A 205 16.68 -4.15 -2.13
N PRO A 206 16.38 -3.49 -3.27
CA PRO A 206 15.38 -3.97 -4.22
C PRO A 206 15.58 -5.44 -4.63
N GLU A 207 16.83 -5.84 -4.92
CA GLU A 207 17.20 -7.19 -5.31
C GLU A 207 16.97 -8.24 -4.20
N ASP A 208 16.99 -7.83 -2.93
CA ASP A 208 16.84 -8.72 -1.77
C ASP A 208 15.39 -8.87 -1.31
N LYS A 209 14.46 -8.04 -1.80
CA LYS A 209 13.05 -8.05 -1.39
C LYS A 209 12.38 -9.41 -1.63
N ALA A 210 12.66 -10.06 -2.76
CA ALA A 210 12.16 -11.39 -3.06
C ALA A 210 12.61 -12.45 -2.02
N GLY A 211 13.84 -12.31 -1.51
CA GLY A 211 14.38 -13.17 -0.45
C GLY A 211 13.59 -13.04 0.86
N LYS A 212 13.06 -11.84 1.17
CA LYS A 212 12.22 -11.61 2.35
C LYS A 212 10.82 -12.22 2.21
N VAL A 213 10.27 -12.23 1.01
CA VAL A 213 9.05 -13.00 0.72
C VAL A 213 9.29 -14.50 0.97
N GLN A 214 10.39 -15.04 0.44
CA GLN A 214 10.76 -16.46 0.65
C GLN A 214 10.98 -16.78 2.14
N GLU A 215 11.52 -15.86 2.92
CA GLU A 215 11.70 -16.03 4.37
C GLU A 215 10.35 -16.29 5.04
N LEU A 216 9.33 -15.46 4.77
CA LEU A 216 7.97 -15.64 5.29
C LEU A 216 7.33 -16.95 4.79
N GLN A 217 7.53 -17.31 3.52
CA GLN A 217 7.01 -18.57 2.95
C GLN A 217 7.64 -19.80 3.62
N ARG A 218 8.95 -19.76 3.95
CA ARG A 218 9.63 -20.84 4.69
C ARG A 218 9.13 -20.97 6.15
N GLU A 219 8.57 -19.90 6.72
CA GLU A 219 7.87 -19.94 8.01
C GLU A 219 6.48 -20.58 7.91
N GLY A 220 6.07 -21.03 6.72
CA GLY A 220 4.77 -21.66 6.45
C GLY A 220 3.66 -20.65 6.19
N ARG A 221 3.98 -19.38 5.89
CA ARG A 221 3.00 -18.35 5.58
C ARG A 221 2.59 -18.37 4.11
N THR A 222 1.33 -18.08 3.86
CA THR A 222 0.82 -17.75 2.52
C THR A 222 0.88 -16.23 2.37
N VAL A 223 1.81 -15.75 1.56
CA VAL A 223 2.22 -14.34 1.52
C VAL A 223 1.59 -13.62 0.34
N ALA A 224 0.91 -12.51 0.61
CA ALA A 224 0.63 -11.49 -0.39
C ALA A 224 1.67 -10.37 -0.29
N MET A 225 2.33 -10.03 -1.40
CA MET A 225 3.21 -8.87 -1.51
C MET A 225 2.45 -7.72 -2.16
N VAL A 226 2.49 -6.54 -1.55
CA VAL A 226 1.85 -5.31 -2.05
C VAL A 226 2.92 -4.25 -2.28
N GLY A 227 3.00 -3.72 -3.49
CA GLY A 227 3.97 -2.70 -3.87
C GLY A 227 3.54 -1.92 -5.10
N ASP A 228 4.21 -0.79 -5.38
CA ASP A 228 3.99 0.03 -6.58
C ASP A 228 4.65 -0.56 -7.83
N GLY A 229 5.56 -1.48 -7.65
CA GLY A 229 6.14 -2.36 -8.65
C GLY A 229 7.31 -1.82 -9.43
N VAL A 230 7.78 -0.61 -9.19
CA VAL A 230 9.00 -0.11 -9.88
C VAL A 230 10.22 -0.96 -9.46
N ASN A 231 10.35 -1.19 -8.16
CA ASN A 231 11.45 -1.95 -7.57
C ASN A 231 11.02 -3.29 -6.95
N ASP A 232 9.73 -3.59 -7.00
CA ASP A 232 9.13 -4.73 -6.29
C ASP A 232 8.79 -5.91 -7.20
N ALA A 233 8.96 -5.78 -8.51
CA ALA A 233 8.56 -6.79 -9.49
C ALA A 233 9.06 -8.21 -9.15
N PRO A 234 10.32 -8.45 -8.74
CA PRO A 234 10.77 -9.76 -8.32
C PRO A 234 10.08 -10.29 -7.05
N ALA A 235 9.78 -9.39 -6.09
CA ALA A 235 9.08 -9.74 -4.86
C ALA A 235 7.59 -10.03 -5.10
N LEU A 236 6.94 -9.25 -5.98
CA LEU A 236 5.56 -9.49 -6.43
C LEU A 236 5.42 -10.84 -7.12
N ALA A 237 6.37 -11.19 -8.00
CA ALA A 237 6.39 -12.47 -8.69
C ALA A 237 6.70 -13.66 -7.77
N GLN A 238 7.48 -13.46 -6.70
CA GLN A 238 7.85 -14.49 -5.73
C GLN A 238 6.71 -14.81 -4.77
N ALA A 239 5.86 -13.85 -4.42
CA ALA A 239 4.77 -14.03 -3.47
C ALA A 239 3.71 -15.01 -3.99
N ASP A 240 2.97 -15.65 -3.06
CA ASP A 240 1.82 -16.49 -3.42
C ASP A 240 0.75 -15.65 -4.13
N VAL A 241 0.65 -14.36 -3.77
CA VAL A 241 -0.13 -13.36 -4.50
C VAL A 241 0.64 -12.05 -4.57
N GLY A 242 1.03 -11.64 -5.79
CA GLY A 242 1.54 -10.29 -6.04
C GLY A 242 0.38 -9.32 -6.29
N ILE A 243 0.39 -8.19 -5.61
CA ILE A 243 -0.61 -7.11 -5.71
C ILE A 243 0.10 -5.82 -6.07
N ALA A 244 -0.13 -5.29 -7.27
CA ALA A 244 0.32 -3.96 -7.65
C ALA A 244 -0.72 -2.91 -7.21
N ILE A 245 -0.26 -1.81 -6.61
CA ILE A 245 -1.11 -0.71 -6.14
C ILE A 245 -0.78 0.59 -6.88
N GLY A 246 -1.82 1.40 -7.14
CA GLY A 246 -1.68 2.64 -7.90
C GLY A 246 -1.59 2.40 -9.41
N ALA A 247 -1.33 3.45 -10.18
CA ALA A 247 -1.09 3.38 -11.62
C ALA A 247 0.29 2.75 -11.92
N GLY A 248 0.50 1.53 -11.40
CA GLY A 248 1.77 0.82 -11.45
C GLY A 248 2.40 0.83 -12.84
N THR A 249 3.71 0.79 -12.90
CA THR A 249 4.47 0.67 -14.16
C THR A 249 4.07 -0.62 -14.89
N ASP A 250 4.26 -0.64 -16.21
CA ASP A 250 4.02 -1.85 -17.05
C ASP A 250 4.74 -3.09 -16.49
N VAL A 251 5.88 -2.91 -15.81
CA VAL A 251 6.65 -3.97 -15.17
C VAL A 251 5.91 -4.53 -13.94
N ALA A 252 5.31 -3.67 -13.11
CA ALA A 252 4.49 -4.10 -11.96
C ALA A 252 3.26 -4.86 -12.43
N ILE A 253 2.56 -4.28 -13.41
CA ILE A 253 1.41 -4.91 -14.05
C ILE A 253 1.80 -6.29 -14.62
N GLY A 254 3.04 -6.42 -15.17
CA GLY A 254 3.60 -7.68 -15.66
C GLY A 254 3.75 -8.75 -14.58
N SER A 255 4.18 -8.36 -13.38
CA SER A 255 4.60 -9.25 -12.29
C SER A 255 3.51 -9.57 -11.27
N ALA A 256 2.44 -8.76 -11.18
CA ALA A 256 1.35 -8.95 -10.24
C ALA A 256 0.20 -9.79 -10.82
N GLY A 257 -0.40 -10.62 -9.98
CA GLY A 257 -1.63 -11.37 -10.29
C GLY A 257 -2.91 -10.55 -10.06
N VAL A 258 -2.82 -9.54 -9.19
CA VAL A 258 -3.91 -8.60 -8.86
C VAL A 258 -3.38 -7.18 -8.97
N ILE A 259 -4.18 -6.28 -9.55
CA ILE A 259 -3.84 -4.87 -9.74
C ILE A 259 -4.95 -4.03 -9.10
N LEU A 260 -4.57 -3.12 -8.23
CA LEU A 260 -5.46 -2.12 -7.64
C LEU A 260 -5.35 -0.83 -8.46
N ALA A 261 -6.45 -0.40 -9.05
CA ALA A 261 -6.48 0.79 -9.91
C ALA A 261 -6.26 2.11 -9.12
N GLY A 262 -6.63 2.11 -7.85
CA GLY A 262 -6.35 3.20 -6.91
C GLY A 262 -5.14 2.91 -6.06
N ASP A 263 -4.75 3.90 -5.27
CA ASP A 263 -3.61 3.87 -4.36
C ASP A 263 -4.01 3.65 -2.89
N ASP A 264 -5.24 3.23 -2.65
CA ASP A 264 -5.79 2.96 -1.31
C ASP A 264 -5.44 1.54 -0.83
N PRO A 265 -4.59 1.39 0.21
CA PRO A 265 -4.18 0.08 0.71
C PRO A 265 -5.33 -0.73 1.33
N ARG A 266 -6.47 -0.10 1.68
CA ARG A 266 -7.66 -0.81 2.16
C ARG A 266 -8.28 -1.71 1.10
N ALA A 267 -8.00 -1.45 -0.19
CA ALA A 267 -8.45 -2.31 -1.28
C ALA A 267 -7.92 -3.74 -1.17
N VAL A 268 -6.76 -3.97 -0.53
CA VAL A 268 -6.23 -5.31 -0.23
C VAL A 268 -7.23 -6.10 0.63
N VAL A 269 -7.84 -5.44 1.62
CA VAL A 269 -8.89 -6.05 2.47
C VAL A 269 -10.09 -6.46 1.63
N SER A 270 -10.50 -5.58 0.69
CA SER A 270 -11.62 -5.86 -0.23
C SER A 270 -11.36 -7.09 -1.11
N VAL A 271 -10.12 -7.27 -1.58
CA VAL A 271 -9.73 -8.46 -2.37
C VAL A 271 -9.82 -9.74 -1.54
N ILE A 272 -9.33 -9.73 -0.29
CA ILE A 272 -9.44 -10.87 0.63
C ILE A 272 -10.92 -11.22 0.87
N GLU A 273 -11.76 -10.25 1.17
CA GLU A 273 -13.20 -10.47 1.40
C GLU A 273 -13.92 -11.00 0.17
N LEU A 274 -13.59 -10.47 -1.01
CA LEU A 274 -14.12 -10.97 -2.27
C LEU A 274 -13.76 -12.43 -2.50
N SER A 275 -12.48 -12.78 -2.32
CA SER A 275 -11.99 -14.16 -2.49
C SER A 275 -12.66 -15.12 -1.51
N ARG A 276 -12.73 -14.76 -0.22
CA ARG A 276 -13.41 -15.54 0.83
C ARG A 276 -14.91 -15.70 0.54
N GLY A 277 -15.56 -14.61 0.11
CA GLY A 277 -16.98 -14.61 -0.26
C GLY A 277 -17.28 -15.49 -1.48
N ALA A 278 -16.46 -15.38 -2.51
CA ALA A 278 -16.56 -16.18 -3.74
C ALA A 278 -16.39 -17.67 -3.43
N TYR A 279 -15.38 -18.04 -2.63
CA TYR A 279 -15.14 -19.41 -2.21
C TYR A 279 -16.30 -19.99 -1.37
N ARG A 280 -16.86 -19.21 -0.45
CA ARG A 280 -18.03 -19.61 0.36
C ARG A 280 -19.21 -19.93 -0.54
N LYS A 281 -19.50 -19.08 -1.52
CA LYS A 281 -20.58 -19.31 -2.48
C LYS A 281 -20.33 -20.53 -3.37
N MET A 282 -19.10 -20.73 -3.80
CA MET A 282 -18.70 -21.92 -4.56
C MET A 282 -18.93 -23.19 -3.76
N LYS A 283 -18.51 -23.24 -2.49
CA LYS A 283 -18.77 -24.39 -1.60
C LYS A 283 -20.27 -24.64 -1.40
N GLN A 284 -21.06 -23.58 -1.16
CA GLN A 284 -22.50 -23.70 -1.02
C GLN A 284 -23.14 -24.31 -2.28
N ASN A 285 -22.74 -23.85 -3.46
CA ASN A 285 -23.24 -24.37 -4.73
C ASN A 285 -22.84 -25.84 -4.96
N LEU A 286 -21.59 -26.19 -4.62
CA LEU A 286 -21.09 -27.55 -4.74
C LEU A 286 -21.86 -28.51 -3.81
N TRP A 287 -22.06 -28.12 -2.53
CA TRP A 287 -22.82 -28.90 -1.57
C TRP A 287 -24.30 -29.06 -2.00
N TRP A 288 -24.89 -28.00 -2.52
CA TRP A 288 -26.26 -28.05 -3.04
C TRP A 288 -26.36 -29.03 -4.22
N ALA A 289 -25.45 -28.92 -5.19
CA ALA A 289 -25.45 -29.80 -6.36
C ALA A 289 -25.15 -31.26 -6.00
N ALA A 290 -24.17 -31.51 -5.12
CA ALA A 290 -23.84 -32.85 -4.65
C ALA A 290 -24.98 -33.48 -3.82
N GLY A 291 -25.55 -32.70 -2.88
CA GLY A 291 -26.65 -33.16 -2.04
C GLY A 291 -27.93 -33.50 -2.83
N TYR A 292 -28.26 -32.64 -3.80
CA TYR A 292 -29.36 -32.90 -4.71
C TYR A 292 -29.15 -34.22 -5.49
N ASN A 293 -27.97 -34.39 -6.11
CA ASN A 293 -27.67 -35.58 -6.90
C ASN A 293 -27.62 -36.85 -6.03
N LEU A 294 -27.10 -36.76 -4.80
CA LEU A 294 -27.04 -37.88 -3.85
C LEU A 294 -28.44 -38.44 -3.54
N VAL A 295 -29.48 -37.60 -3.56
CA VAL A 295 -30.86 -38.01 -3.33
C VAL A 295 -31.58 -38.34 -4.63
N ALA A 296 -31.45 -37.49 -5.65
CA ALA A 296 -32.22 -37.60 -6.89
C ALA A 296 -31.80 -38.79 -7.74
N VAL A 297 -30.49 -39.10 -7.82
CA VAL A 297 -29.98 -40.19 -8.66
C VAL A 297 -30.43 -41.57 -8.14
N PRO A 298 -30.31 -41.92 -6.85
CA PRO A 298 -30.87 -43.18 -6.32
C PRO A 298 -32.38 -43.32 -6.51
N LEU A 299 -33.13 -42.21 -6.26
CA LEU A 299 -34.58 -42.23 -6.47
C LEU A 299 -34.94 -42.45 -7.93
N ALA A 300 -34.25 -41.82 -8.85
CA ALA A 300 -34.44 -42.00 -10.30
C ALA A 300 -34.04 -43.42 -10.72
N ALA A 301 -33.02 -44.04 -10.11
CA ALA A 301 -32.63 -45.40 -10.31
C ALA A 301 -33.60 -46.44 -9.72
N GLY A 302 -34.67 -46.02 -9.02
CA GLY A 302 -35.70 -46.87 -8.50
C GLY A 302 -35.36 -47.59 -7.17
N THR A 303 -34.37 -47.09 -6.39
CA THR A 303 -33.97 -47.72 -5.10
C THR A 303 -35.12 -47.86 -4.11
N LEU A 304 -36.13 -47.02 -4.20
CA LEU A 304 -37.32 -47.04 -3.37
C LEU A 304 -38.56 -47.53 -4.12
N ALA A 305 -38.43 -48.11 -5.31
CA ALA A 305 -39.53 -48.63 -6.11
C ALA A 305 -40.31 -49.78 -5.38
N ALA A 306 -39.60 -50.62 -4.63
CA ALA A 306 -40.18 -51.64 -3.78
C ALA A 306 -41.07 -51.10 -2.65
N ALA A 307 -40.85 -49.85 -2.21
CA ALA A 307 -41.63 -49.13 -1.24
C ALA A 307 -42.73 -48.26 -1.88
N GLY A 308 -42.98 -48.40 -3.20
CA GLY A 308 -43.96 -47.64 -3.93
C GLY A 308 -43.56 -46.20 -4.29
N VAL A 309 -42.30 -45.83 -4.02
CA VAL A 309 -41.78 -44.47 -4.34
C VAL A 309 -41.00 -44.54 -5.66
N THR A 310 -41.56 -43.99 -6.72
CA THR A 310 -40.91 -43.85 -8.02
C THR A 310 -40.82 -42.36 -8.39
N LEU A 311 -39.72 -41.91 -8.94
CA LEU A 311 -39.54 -40.54 -9.42
C LEU A 311 -39.86 -40.50 -10.93
N PRO A 312 -41.01 -39.91 -11.34
CA PRO A 312 -41.31 -39.73 -12.75
C PRO A 312 -40.23 -38.90 -13.44
N MET A 313 -39.91 -39.22 -14.70
CA MET A 313 -38.87 -38.55 -15.45
C MET A 313 -39.12 -37.01 -15.57
N SER A 314 -40.39 -36.61 -15.71
CA SER A 314 -40.78 -35.18 -15.75
C SER A 314 -40.46 -34.45 -14.46
N VAL A 315 -40.74 -35.09 -13.30
CA VAL A 315 -40.43 -34.50 -11.98
C VAL A 315 -38.93 -34.38 -11.79
N GLY A 316 -38.17 -35.40 -12.19
CA GLY A 316 -36.69 -35.33 -12.18
C GLY A 316 -36.12 -34.17 -13.01
N ALA A 317 -36.67 -33.96 -14.21
CA ALA A 317 -36.25 -32.86 -15.08
C ALA A 317 -36.58 -31.46 -14.49
N ILE A 318 -37.76 -31.31 -13.87
CA ILE A 318 -38.17 -30.08 -13.17
C ILE A 318 -37.23 -29.79 -11.98
N LEU A 319 -36.95 -30.79 -11.16
CA LEU A 319 -36.06 -30.63 -9.99
C LEU A 319 -34.64 -30.28 -10.41
N MET A 320 -34.11 -30.85 -11.51
CA MET A 320 -32.80 -30.52 -12.03
C MET A 320 -32.74 -29.05 -12.54
N SER A 321 -33.78 -28.60 -13.24
CA SER A 321 -33.89 -27.22 -13.68
C SER A 321 -33.97 -26.24 -12.50
N LEU A 322 -34.76 -26.58 -11.46
CA LEU A 322 -34.87 -25.79 -10.25
C LEU A 322 -33.56 -25.72 -9.49
N SER A 323 -32.82 -26.83 -9.39
CA SER A 323 -31.47 -26.85 -8.80
C SER A 323 -30.51 -25.88 -9.50
N THR A 324 -30.53 -25.86 -10.83
CA THR A 324 -29.73 -24.93 -11.64
C THR A 324 -30.08 -23.47 -11.34
N VAL A 325 -31.36 -23.16 -11.23
CA VAL A 325 -31.83 -21.80 -10.87
C VAL A 325 -31.38 -21.40 -9.48
N VAL A 326 -31.49 -22.31 -8.47
CA VAL A 326 -31.04 -22.06 -7.10
C VAL A 326 -29.53 -21.76 -7.07
N VAL A 327 -28.72 -22.55 -7.77
CA VAL A 327 -27.26 -22.32 -7.86
C VAL A 327 -26.96 -20.96 -8.52
N ALA A 328 -27.66 -20.60 -9.58
CA ALA A 328 -27.50 -19.33 -10.24
C ALA A 328 -27.90 -18.14 -9.35
N LEU A 329 -29.02 -18.23 -8.65
CA LEU A 329 -29.47 -17.20 -7.71
C LEU A 329 -28.50 -17.06 -6.53
N ASN A 330 -28.01 -18.17 -5.96
CA ASN A 330 -27.02 -18.11 -4.90
C ASN A 330 -25.71 -17.44 -5.35
N ALA A 331 -25.26 -17.69 -6.59
CA ALA A 331 -24.10 -17.02 -7.16
C ALA A 331 -24.33 -15.51 -7.33
N GLN A 332 -25.57 -15.09 -7.70
CA GLN A 332 -25.92 -13.67 -7.82
C GLN A 332 -25.87 -12.91 -6.47
N LEU A 333 -26.04 -13.60 -5.34
CA LEU A 333 -25.90 -12.97 -4.02
C LEU A 333 -24.50 -12.42 -3.76
N LEU A 334 -23.47 -12.89 -4.48
CA LEU A 334 -22.14 -12.29 -4.43
C LEU A 334 -22.13 -10.80 -4.87
N ARG A 335 -23.08 -10.40 -5.70
CA ARG A 335 -23.22 -8.99 -6.13
C ARG A 335 -23.60 -8.05 -4.98
N ARG A 336 -24.15 -8.57 -3.88
CA ARG A 336 -24.50 -7.79 -2.67
C ARG A 336 -23.31 -7.59 -1.73
N LEU A 337 -22.17 -8.20 -2.03
CA LEU A 337 -20.97 -7.99 -1.23
C LEU A 337 -20.49 -6.54 -1.46
N ASP A 338 -20.41 -5.80 -0.37
CA ASP A 338 -19.87 -4.45 -0.39
C ASP A 338 -18.34 -4.56 -0.34
N LEU A 339 -17.68 -4.02 -1.36
CA LEU A 339 -16.23 -4.06 -1.57
C LEU A 339 -15.63 -2.65 -1.56
N ASP A 340 -16.43 -1.62 -1.20
CA ASP A 340 -15.87 -0.30 -1.01
C ASP A 340 -14.81 -0.32 0.10
N PRO A 341 -13.56 0.09 -0.19
CA PRO A 341 -12.46 0.00 0.76
C PRO A 341 -12.74 0.70 2.11
N ALA A 342 -13.46 1.82 2.08
CA ALA A 342 -13.81 2.55 3.29
C ALA A 342 -14.87 1.83 4.12
N SER A 343 -15.82 1.16 3.49
CA SER A 343 -16.89 0.43 4.20
C SER A 343 -16.41 -0.90 4.77
N VAL A 344 -15.55 -1.62 4.03
CA VAL A 344 -14.99 -2.92 4.44
C VAL A 344 -14.16 -2.80 5.72
N THR A 345 -13.48 -1.66 5.92
CA THR A 345 -12.70 -1.40 7.13
C THR A 345 -13.55 -0.93 8.31
N ARG A 346 -14.76 -0.36 8.09
CA ARG A 346 -15.66 0.11 9.16
C ARG A 346 -16.56 -0.98 9.77
N ARG A 347 -16.91 -2.02 9.00
CA ARG A 347 -17.90 -3.04 9.40
C ARG A 347 -17.57 -3.84 10.67
N GLN A 348 -16.35 -3.77 11.19
CA GLN A 348 -15.96 -4.51 12.39
C GLN A 348 -15.82 -3.64 13.65
N ARG A 349 -16.07 -2.31 13.53
CA ARG A 349 -16.13 -1.41 14.70
C ARG A 349 -17.53 -1.36 15.36
N ALA A 350 -18.53 -2.00 14.76
CA ALA A 350 -19.89 -2.15 15.27
C ALA A 350 -20.16 -3.60 15.71
#